data_ab73fbcb6b1ea99b509b839a497c3402
#
_entry.id   ab73fbcb6b1ea99b509b839a497c3402
#
_cell.length_a   1.000
_cell.length_b   1.000
_cell.length_c   1.000
_cell.angle_alpha   90.00
_cell.angle_beta   90.00
_cell.angle_gamma   90.00
#
_symmetry.space_group_name_H-M   'P 1'
#
loop_
_entity.id
_entity.type
_entity.pdbx_description
1 polymer ?
#
loop_
_entity_poly.entity_id
_entity_poly.type
_entity_poly.pdbx_seq_one_letter_code
_entity_poly.pdbx_strand_id
1 'polypeptide(L)'
;MAGLGFSPESSWLQKELIFSWPKPTAWITTTKLFEDFSRFTVRQVESPHVGGWKLSFAVTLFTCRSVSNPEQEAFVKVYKQVPHVGTEFDSHQARRAQAGEKTHADIDAYKRFMEAQASYPPVCLRHKVERQDYSDCVPGGGCISITSRSARCPACLCLNEELFWSFNDTKREAICKAFLCAYE
;
A
#
# COMPACT_ATOMS: atom_id res chain seq x y z
N MET A 1 1.80 -18.87 17.37
CA MET A 1 2.28 -19.01 15.98
C MET A 1 3.30 -17.91 15.76
N ALA A 2 4.58 -18.27 15.56
CA ALA A 2 5.59 -17.29 15.23
C ALA A 2 5.21 -16.66 13.89
N GLY A 3 5.03 -15.34 13.86
CA GLY A 3 4.71 -14.60 12.65
C GLY A 3 5.81 -14.85 11.64
N LEU A 4 5.44 -15.43 10.52
CA LEU A 4 6.35 -15.61 9.37
C LEU A 4 6.80 -14.20 8.97
N GLY A 5 8.09 -13.94 9.14
CA GLY A 5 8.73 -12.62 9.01
C GLY A 5 8.75 -12.04 7.58
N PHE A 6 7.59 -12.03 6.92
CA PHE A 6 7.38 -11.28 5.68
C PHE A 6 6.99 -9.83 5.94
N SER A 7 6.74 -9.51 7.22
CA SER A 7 6.50 -8.14 7.63
C SER A 7 7.73 -7.30 7.34
N PRO A 8 7.60 -6.21 6.61
CA PRO A 8 8.67 -5.23 6.46
C PRO A 8 8.98 -4.49 7.78
N GLU A 9 8.44 -4.97 8.92
CA GLU A 9 8.40 -4.23 10.19
C GLU A 9 9.72 -3.58 10.58
N SER A 10 10.82 -4.33 10.58
CA SER A 10 12.10 -3.77 11.03
C SER A 10 12.87 -3.03 9.93
N SER A 11 12.66 -3.40 8.66
CA SER A 11 13.42 -2.84 7.54
C SER A 11 12.80 -1.55 6.97
N TRP A 12 11.53 -1.25 7.30
CA TRP A 12 10.82 -0.09 6.80
C TRP A 12 10.67 1.04 7.81
N LEU A 13 10.83 0.78 9.12
CA LEU A 13 10.89 1.84 10.12
C LEU A 13 12.22 2.60 10.01
N GLN A 14 12.17 3.92 10.08
CA GLN A 14 13.28 4.83 9.89
C GLN A 14 13.93 4.73 8.49
N LYS A 15 13.21 4.12 7.52
CA LYS A 15 13.69 4.04 6.14
C LYS A 15 13.44 5.35 5.43
N GLU A 16 14.47 5.83 4.75
CA GLU A 16 14.35 6.96 3.84
C GLU A 16 13.77 6.51 2.51
N LEU A 17 12.72 7.18 2.08
CA LEU A 17 12.04 6.97 0.81
C LEU A 17 12.29 8.18 -0.08
N ILE A 18 13.03 8.00 -1.16
CA ILE A 18 13.34 9.05 -2.13
C ILE A 18 12.39 8.92 -3.31
N PHE A 19 11.71 10.02 -3.63
CA PHE A 19 10.83 10.18 -4.77
C PHE A 19 11.44 11.19 -5.73
N SER A 20 11.80 10.76 -6.94
CA SER A 20 12.61 11.56 -7.86
C SER A 20 11.83 12.58 -8.68
N TRP A 21 10.53 12.37 -8.91
CA TRP A 21 9.73 13.18 -9.84
C TRP A 21 8.48 13.76 -9.19
N PRO A 22 8.02 14.98 -9.55
CA PRO A 22 8.61 15.98 -10.44
C PRO A 22 9.77 16.75 -9.82
N LYS A 23 9.87 16.81 -8.50
CA LYS A 23 11.01 17.34 -7.75
C LYS A 23 11.45 16.30 -6.74
N PRO A 24 12.76 16.08 -6.55
CA PRO A 24 13.24 15.16 -5.53
C PRO A 24 12.68 15.52 -4.16
N THR A 25 12.11 14.53 -3.48
CA THR A 25 11.65 14.66 -2.09
C THR A 25 12.03 13.40 -1.34
N ALA A 26 12.45 13.57 -0.10
CA ALA A 26 12.81 12.46 0.77
C ALA A 26 11.93 12.48 2.03
N TRP A 27 11.49 11.30 2.42
CA TRP A 27 10.60 11.06 3.56
C TRP A 27 11.14 9.94 4.41
N ILE A 28 11.12 10.09 5.72
CA ILE A 28 11.52 9.05 6.67
C ILE A 28 10.27 8.45 7.29
N THR A 29 10.10 7.15 7.18
CA THR A 29 9.00 6.42 7.85
C THR A 29 9.23 6.43 9.35
N THR A 30 8.18 6.70 10.12
CA THR A 30 8.29 6.87 11.58
C THR A 30 7.54 5.82 12.37
N THR A 31 6.27 5.60 12.07
CA THR A 31 5.42 4.67 12.80
C THR A 31 4.63 3.80 11.83
N LYS A 32 4.57 2.50 12.08
CA LYS A 32 3.68 1.60 11.37
C LYS A 32 2.29 1.71 12.01
N LEU A 33 1.29 1.98 11.20
CA LEU A 33 -0.11 2.14 11.64
C LEU A 33 -0.90 0.85 11.50
N PHE A 34 -0.77 0.18 10.35
CA PHE A 34 -1.38 -1.13 10.14
C PHE A 34 -0.64 -1.93 9.06
N GLU A 35 -0.92 -3.21 9.01
CA GLU A 35 -0.50 -4.12 7.95
C GLU A 35 -1.61 -5.13 7.68
N ASP A 36 -1.84 -5.42 6.41
CA ASP A 36 -2.80 -6.40 5.95
C ASP A 36 -2.22 -7.23 4.80
N PHE A 37 -2.75 -8.44 4.61
CA PHE A 37 -2.29 -9.39 3.62
C PHE A 37 -3.43 -9.86 2.73
N SER A 38 -3.31 -9.61 1.43
CA SER A 38 -4.15 -10.22 0.41
C SER A 38 -3.36 -11.36 -0.24
N ARG A 39 -3.62 -12.61 0.18
CA ARG A 39 -2.82 -13.76 -0.25
C ARG A 39 -3.68 -14.81 -0.92
N PHE A 40 -3.16 -15.36 -2.00
CA PHE A 40 -3.73 -16.47 -2.75
C PHE A 40 -2.98 -17.76 -2.45
N THR A 41 -3.69 -18.89 -2.45
CA THR A 41 -3.06 -20.21 -2.52
C THR A 41 -2.68 -20.52 -3.97
N VAL A 42 -1.76 -21.46 -4.18
CA VAL A 42 -1.38 -21.92 -5.53
C VAL A 42 -2.61 -22.40 -6.31
N ARG A 43 -3.52 -23.14 -5.67
CA ARG A 43 -4.79 -23.58 -6.29
C ARG A 43 -5.65 -22.43 -6.79
N GLN A 44 -5.74 -21.33 -6.02
CA GLN A 44 -6.50 -20.16 -6.44
C GLN A 44 -5.84 -19.45 -7.62
N VAL A 45 -4.51 -19.44 -7.66
CA VAL A 45 -3.75 -18.86 -8.78
C VAL A 45 -3.97 -19.66 -10.06
N GLU A 46 -3.94 -20.96 -9.99
CA GLU A 46 -4.12 -21.86 -11.15
C GLU A 46 -5.57 -21.99 -11.59
N SER A 47 -6.53 -21.62 -10.76
CA SER A 47 -7.96 -21.77 -11.07
C SER A 47 -8.39 -20.82 -12.20
N PRO A 48 -8.99 -21.32 -13.28
CA PRO A 48 -9.48 -20.49 -14.38
C PRO A 48 -10.71 -19.63 -13.98
N HIS A 49 -11.39 -20.00 -12.87
CA HIS A 49 -12.59 -19.30 -12.41
C HIS A 49 -12.33 -18.02 -11.62
N VAL A 50 -11.09 -17.81 -11.18
CA VAL A 50 -10.69 -16.57 -10.51
C VAL A 50 -10.12 -15.64 -11.56
N GLY A 51 -10.89 -14.66 -12.01
CA GLY A 51 -10.44 -13.66 -12.97
C GLY A 51 -9.39 -12.71 -12.39
N GLY A 52 -8.61 -12.10 -13.26
CA GLY A 52 -7.64 -11.06 -12.91
C GLY A 52 -6.27 -11.56 -12.47
N TRP A 53 -5.41 -10.61 -12.10
CA TRP A 53 -4.04 -10.88 -11.65
C TRP A 53 -4.05 -11.43 -10.23
N LYS A 54 -3.58 -12.66 -10.07
CA LYS A 54 -3.61 -13.43 -8.83
C LYS A 54 -2.27 -13.32 -8.12
N LEU A 55 -1.87 -12.10 -7.75
CA LEU A 55 -0.64 -11.84 -7.03
C LEU A 55 -0.96 -11.61 -5.55
N SER A 56 -0.19 -12.22 -4.68
CA SER A 56 -0.27 -12.01 -3.23
C SER A 56 0.47 -10.74 -2.83
N PHE A 57 -0.14 -9.92 -1.96
CA PHE A 57 0.45 -8.66 -1.50
C PHE A 57 0.31 -8.50 0.01
N ALA A 58 1.32 -7.89 0.60
CA ALA A 58 1.23 -7.20 1.87
C ALA A 58 0.97 -5.71 1.60
N VAL A 59 0.10 -5.12 2.39
CA VAL A 59 -0.19 -3.68 2.38
C VAL A 59 0.14 -3.13 3.75
N THR A 60 1.05 -2.17 3.81
CA THR A 60 1.45 -1.56 5.08
C THR A 60 1.31 -0.05 5.00
N LEU A 61 0.75 0.55 6.04
CA LEU A 61 0.63 2.01 6.18
C LEU A 61 1.56 2.50 7.27
N PHE A 62 2.36 3.50 6.92
CA PHE A 62 3.25 4.19 7.85
C PHE A 62 2.90 5.68 7.92
N THR A 63 3.16 6.30 9.07
CA THR A 63 3.42 7.74 9.11
C THR A 63 4.83 8.00 8.64
N CYS A 64 5.07 9.17 8.06
CA CYS A 64 6.39 9.62 7.65
C CYS A 64 6.53 11.12 7.84
N ARG A 65 7.77 11.59 7.94
CA ARG A 65 8.12 13.02 8.00
C ARG A 65 9.05 13.38 6.85
N SER A 66 8.92 14.61 6.36
CA SER A 66 9.80 15.11 5.33
C SER A 66 11.23 15.33 5.88
N VAL A 67 12.24 14.94 5.11
CA VAL A 67 13.65 15.19 5.48
C VAL A 67 13.97 16.69 5.43
N SER A 68 13.41 17.41 4.45
CA SER A 68 13.64 18.86 4.28
C SER A 68 12.82 19.73 5.22
N ASN A 69 11.72 19.22 5.76
CA ASN A 69 10.86 19.91 6.72
C ASN A 69 10.27 18.91 7.71
N PRO A 70 10.93 18.64 8.85
CA PRO A 70 10.49 17.64 9.83
C PRO A 70 9.12 17.87 10.43
N GLU A 71 8.59 19.10 10.42
CA GLU A 71 7.23 19.43 10.86
C GLU A 71 6.15 19.00 9.85
N GLN A 72 6.58 18.64 8.64
CA GLN A 72 5.68 18.17 7.62
C GLN A 72 5.53 16.65 7.72
N GLU A 73 4.34 16.22 8.13
CA GLU A 73 3.97 14.82 8.18
C GLU A 73 3.14 14.39 6.98
N ALA A 74 3.23 13.10 6.65
CA ALA A 74 2.44 12.46 5.61
C ALA A 74 2.25 10.96 5.93
N PHE A 75 1.47 10.29 5.10
CA PHE A 75 1.31 8.84 5.14
C PHE A 75 1.99 8.20 3.95
N VAL A 76 2.61 7.05 4.18
CA VAL A 76 3.14 6.19 3.12
C VAL A 76 2.42 4.85 3.16
N LYS A 77 1.74 4.51 2.08
CA LYS A 77 1.15 3.20 1.87
C LYS A 77 2.09 2.38 0.97
N VAL A 78 2.52 1.25 1.44
CA VAL A 78 3.45 0.35 0.75
C VAL A 78 2.72 -0.93 0.37
N TYR A 79 2.74 -1.26 -0.91
CA TYR A 79 2.30 -2.54 -1.44
C TYR A 79 3.53 -3.34 -1.81
N LYS A 80 3.72 -4.48 -1.19
CA LYS A 80 4.85 -5.37 -1.46
C LYS A 80 4.32 -6.74 -1.85
N GLN A 81 4.77 -7.27 -2.99
CA GLN A 81 4.41 -8.64 -3.35
C GLN A 81 5.01 -9.62 -2.34
N VAL A 82 4.21 -10.58 -1.90
CA VAL A 82 4.60 -11.64 -0.96
C VAL A 82 4.34 -13.01 -1.59
N PRO A 83 4.98 -14.09 -1.11
CA PRO A 83 4.74 -15.43 -1.62
C PRO A 83 3.29 -15.87 -1.43
N HIS A 84 2.81 -16.70 -2.34
CA HIS A 84 1.53 -17.36 -2.17
C HIS A 84 1.51 -18.23 -0.90
N VAL A 85 0.31 -18.43 -0.35
CA VAL A 85 0.14 -19.26 0.85
C VAL A 85 0.70 -20.67 0.59
N GLY A 86 1.61 -21.10 1.46
CA GLY A 86 2.25 -22.41 1.40
C GLY A 86 3.55 -22.44 0.57
N THR A 87 3.99 -21.33 -0.01
CA THR A 87 5.24 -21.24 -0.78
C THR A 87 6.31 -20.34 -0.12
N GLU A 88 6.11 -19.99 1.14
CA GLU A 88 6.97 -19.06 1.88
C GLU A 88 8.42 -19.56 2.00
N PHE A 89 8.57 -20.89 2.10
CA PHE A 89 9.86 -21.56 2.28
C PHE A 89 10.41 -22.17 0.99
N ASP A 90 9.76 -21.94 -0.13
CA ASP A 90 10.24 -22.40 -1.42
C ASP A 90 11.57 -21.74 -1.79
N SER A 91 12.29 -22.33 -2.74
CA SER A 91 13.54 -21.77 -3.22
C SER A 91 13.34 -20.34 -3.76
N HIS A 92 14.39 -19.53 -3.75
CA HIS A 92 14.37 -18.20 -4.35
C HIS A 92 13.88 -18.21 -5.81
N GLN A 93 14.27 -19.24 -6.58
CA GLN A 93 13.84 -19.38 -7.97
C GLN A 93 12.32 -19.63 -8.06
N ALA A 94 11.76 -20.49 -7.21
CA ALA A 94 10.33 -20.77 -7.19
C ALA A 94 9.52 -19.52 -6.77
N ARG A 95 9.99 -18.78 -5.78
CA ARG A 95 9.34 -17.50 -5.36
C ARG A 95 9.47 -16.42 -6.43
N ARG A 96 10.62 -16.34 -7.11
CA ARG A 96 10.82 -15.43 -8.25
C ARG A 96 9.87 -15.74 -9.41
N ALA A 97 9.51 -17.00 -9.63
CA ALA A 97 8.54 -17.39 -10.66
C ALA A 97 7.12 -16.83 -10.39
N GLN A 98 6.83 -16.41 -9.16
CA GLN A 98 5.58 -15.78 -8.77
C GLN A 98 5.59 -14.26 -9.03
N ALA A 99 6.75 -13.68 -9.39
CA ALA A 99 6.88 -12.24 -9.60
C ALA A 99 5.99 -11.78 -10.74
N GLY A 100 5.28 -10.67 -10.52
CA GLY A 100 4.42 -10.06 -11.51
C GLY A 100 4.27 -8.56 -11.29
N GLU A 101 3.77 -7.89 -12.30
CA GLU A 101 3.45 -6.46 -12.24
C GLU A 101 1.94 -6.29 -12.07
N LYS A 102 1.54 -5.45 -11.13
CA LYS A 102 0.14 -5.07 -10.92
C LYS A 102 0.08 -3.59 -10.64
N THR A 103 -0.78 -2.90 -11.36
CA THR A 103 -1.21 -1.56 -10.96
C THR A 103 -2.28 -1.71 -9.88
N HIS A 104 -2.10 -1.05 -8.75
CA HIS A 104 -3.10 -1.04 -7.69
C HIS A 104 -4.17 0.01 -8.00
N ALA A 105 -5.43 -0.35 -7.76
CA ALA A 105 -6.58 0.53 -7.99
C ALA A 105 -6.42 1.90 -7.30
N ASP A 106 -5.77 1.94 -6.14
CA ASP A 106 -5.47 3.18 -5.43
C ASP A 106 -4.65 4.15 -6.30
N ILE A 107 -3.67 3.65 -7.07
CA ILE A 107 -2.84 4.52 -7.93
C ILE A 107 -3.68 5.13 -9.04
N ASP A 108 -4.54 4.33 -9.64
CA ASP A 108 -5.41 4.78 -10.72
C ASP A 108 -6.47 5.75 -10.16
N ALA A 109 -7.01 5.49 -8.97
CA ALA A 109 -7.90 6.42 -8.29
C ALA A 109 -7.20 7.76 -7.99
N TYR A 110 -5.99 7.72 -7.42
CA TYR A 110 -5.23 8.95 -7.16
C TYR A 110 -4.92 9.76 -8.42
N LYS A 111 -4.57 9.10 -9.54
CA LYS A 111 -4.35 9.77 -10.82
C LYS A 111 -5.62 10.48 -11.29
N ARG A 112 -6.77 9.80 -11.26
CA ARG A 112 -8.06 10.37 -11.64
C ARG A 112 -8.44 11.56 -10.75
N PHE A 113 -8.24 11.46 -9.43
CA PHE A 113 -8.51 12.56 -8.50
C PHE A 113 -7.61 13.77 -8.78
N MET A 114 -6.33 13.55 -9.11
CA MET A 114 -5.41 14.64 -9.48
C MET A 114 -5.84 15.30 -10.79
N GLU A 115 -6.24 14.51 -11.79
CA GLU A 115 -6.73 15.00 -13.09
C GLU A 115 -8.03 15.81 -12.94
N ALA A 116 -8.94 15.32 -12.09
CA ALA A 116 -10.21 15.98 -11.78
C ALA A 116 -10.06 17.22 -10.87
N GLN A 117 -8.84 17.54 -10.39
CA GLN A 117 -8.59 18.61 -9.40
C GLN A 117 -9.52 18.54 -8.19
N ALA A 118 -9.88 17.34 -7.78
CA ALA A 118 -10.82 17.13 -6.68
C ALA A 118 -10.24 17.68 -5.36
N SER A 119 -11.03 18.50 -4.67
CA SER A 119 -10.59 19.22 -3.46
C SER A 119 -10.63 18.39 -2.18
N TYR A 120 -11.24 17.21 -2.20
CA TYR A 120 -11.53 16.39 -1.01
C TYR A 120 -10.69 15.13 -0.82
N PRO A 121 -10.16 14.43 -1.84
CA PRO A 121 -9.35 13.25 -1.61
C PRO A 121 -8.00 13.59 -0.99
N PRO A 122 -7.37 12.64 -0.31
CA PRO A 122 -6.01 12.82 0.15
C PRO A 122 -5.12 13.12 -1.07
N VAL A 123 -4.47 14.27 -1.04
CA VAL A 123 -3.56 14.64 -2.13
C VAL A 123 -2.44 13.60 -2.19
N CYS A 124 -2.40 12.82 -3.25
CA CYS A 124 -1.26 11.96 -3.53
C CYS A 124 -0.05 12.87 -3.81
N LEU A 125 0.89 12.90 -2.89
CA LEU A 125 2.09 13.70 -3.06
C LEU A 125 3.02 13.06 -4.07
N ARG A 126 3.19 11.75 -3.99
CA ARG A 126 4.14 10.98 -4.80
C ARG A 126 3.76 9.50 -4.83
N HIS A 127 4.19 8.83 -5.86
CA HIS A 127 4.24 7.38 -5.91
C HIS A 127 5.56 6.91 -6.50
N LYS A 128 5.99 5.73 -6.12
CA LYS A 128 7.21 5.08 -6.60
C LYS A 128 6.89 3.61 -6.85
N VAL A 129 7.32 3.11 -7.99
CA VAL A 129 7.23 1.69 -8.36
C VAL A 129 8.63 1.15 -8.44
N GLU A 130 8.91 0.10 -7.69
CA GLU A 130 10.21 -0.56 -7.64
C GLU A 130 10.03 -2.06 -7.81
N ARG A 131 11.10 -2.75 -8.15
CA ARG A 131 11.18 -4.20 -8.11
C ARG A 131 11.91 -4.63 -6.86
N GLN A 132 11.44 -5.71 -6.28
CA GLN A 132 12.06 -6.33 -5.12
C GLN A 132 13.43 -6.90 -5.48
N ASP A 133 14.38 -6.72 -4.57
CA ASP A 133 15.72 -7.25 -4.71
C ASP A 133 15.77 -8.78 -4.56
N TYR A 134 16.93 -9.36 -4.85
CA TYR A 134 17.13 -10.80 -4.71
C TYR A 134 16.93 -11.30 -3.27
N SER A 135 17.24 -10.50 -2.27
CA SER A 135 17.05 -10.81 -0.85
C SER A 135 15.60 -10.70 -0.36
N ASP A 136 14.72 -10.12 -1.16
CA ASP A 136 13.32 -9.95 -0.81
C ASP A 136 12.52 -11.25 -0.89
N CYS A 137 11.30 -11.22 -0.35
CA CYS A 137 10.44 -12.41 -0.26
C CYS A 137 10.00 -12.94 -1.63
N VAL A 138 9.79 -12.06 -2.63
CA VAL A 138 9.52 -12.42 -4.03
C VAL A 138 10.49 -11.64 -4.92
N PRO A 139 11.68 -12.17 -5.23
CA PRO A 139 12.67 -11.48 -6.03
C PRO A 139 12.13 -11.06 -7.40
N GLY A 140 12.27 -9.78 -7.74
CA GLY A 140 11.72 -9.22 -8.98
C GLY A 140 10.23 -8.87 -8.93
N GLY A 141 9.54 -9.19 -7.85
CA GLY A 141 8.14 -8.82 -7.61
C GLY A 141 7.96 -7.31 -7.41
N GLY A 142 6.73 -6.83 -7.61
CA GLY A 142 6.42 -5.40 -7.46
C GLY A 142 6.51 -4.92 -6.01
N CYS A 143 7.05 -3.72 -5.85
CA CYS A 143 6.98 -2.93 -4.63
C CYS A 143 6.54 -1.51 -4.99
N ILE A 144 5.42 -1.06 -4.44
CA ILE A 144 4.85 0.24 -4.76
C ILE A 144 4.72 1.03 -3.47
N SER A 145 5.22 2.26 -3.47
CA SER A 145 5.08 3.20 -2.36
C SER A 145 4.28 4.42 -2.81
N ILE A 146 3.24 4.76 -2.07
CA ILE A 146 2.39 5.92 -2.33
C ILE A 146 2.45 6.83 -1.11
N THR A 147 2.86 8.08 -1.31
CA THR A 147 2.88 9.09 -0.26
C THR A 147 1.68 10.02 -0.43
N SER A 148 0.90 10.21 0.60
CA SER A 148 -0.26 11.11 0.60
C SER A 148 -0.21 12.10 1.76
N ARG A 149 -0.67 13.34 1.48
CA ARG A 149 -0.71 14.46 2.44
C ARG A 149 -2.11 14.60 3.01
N SER A 150 -2.52 13.77 3.90
CA SER A 150 -3.68 14.13 4.72
C SER A 150 -3.80 13.25 5.94
N ALA A 151 -3.46 13.79 7.08
CA ALA A 151 -3.77 13.24 8.39
C ALA A 151 -5.29 13.30 8.71
N ARG A 152 -6.08 13.99 7.90
CA ARG A 152 -7.50 14.29 8.22
C ARG A 152 -8.52 13.68 7.27
N CYS A 153 -8.09 12.88 6.30
CA CYS A 153 -9.05 12.19 5.47
C CYS A 153 -9.52 10.91 6.18
N PRO A 154 -10.77 10.85 6.65
CA PRO A 154 -11.34 9.63 7.21
C PRO A 154 -11.24 8.44 6.25
N ALA A 155 -11.26 8.69 4.92
CA ALA A 155 -11.11 7.66 3.91
C ALA A 155 -9.75 6.94 3.94
N CYS A 156 -8.65 7.61 4.30
CA CYS A 156 -7.36 6.94 4.49
C CYS A 156 -7.37 5.98 5.70
N LEU A 157 -8.20 6.27 6.71
CA LEU A 157 -8.41 5.43 7.88
C LEU A 157 -9.44 4.32 7.61
N CYS A 158 -10.36 4.53 6.67
CA CYS A 158 -11.42 3.58 6.31
C CYS A 158 -10.96 2.43 5.42
N LEU A 159 -9.67 2.37 5.06
CA LEU A 159 -9.08 1.21 4.39
C LEU A 159 -8.93 -0.01 5.32
N ASN A 160 -9.15 0.16 6.62
CA ASN A 160 -9.33 -0.94 7.55
C ASN A 160 -10.83 -1.11 7.81
N GLU A 161 -11.40 -2.21 7.30
CA GLU A 161 -12.81 -2.56 7.44
C GLU A 161 -13.24 -2.59 8.90
N GLU A 162 -12.42 -3.16 9.79
CA GLU A 162 -12.71 -3.22 11.23
C GLU A 162 -12.80 -1.82 11.85
N LEU A 163 -11.91 -0.91 11.47
CA LEU A 163 -11.94 0.47 11.94
C LEU A 163 -13.17 1.22 11.43
N PHE A 164 -13.55 1.02 10.16
CA PHE A 164 -14.77 1.61 9.61
C PHE A 164 -16.01 1.14 10.38
N TRP A 165 -16.13 -0.16 10.62
CA TRP A 165 -17.25 -0.72 11.36
C TRP A 165 -17.24 -0.39 12.87
N SER A 166 -16.08 0.00 13.42
CA SER A 166 -15.99 0.49 14.81
C SER A 166 -16.57 1.90 15.01
N PHE A 167 -16.76 2.66 13.94
CA PHE A 167 -17.38 3.98 14.03
C PHE A 167 -18.89 3.90 14.26
N ASN A 168 -19.45 4.92 14.96
CA ASN A 168 -20.90 5.07 15.06
C ASN A 168 -21.52 5.40 13.68
N ASP A 169 -22.83 5.21 13.56
CA ASP A 169 -23.57 5.39 12.30
C ASP A 169 -23.37 6.78 11.69
N THR A 170 -23.44 7.83 12.51
CA THR A 170 -23.28 9.21 12.05
C THR A 170 -21.91 9.42 11.38
N LYS A 171 -20.87 8.84 11.95
CA LYS A 171 -19.50 8.97 11.42
C LYS A 171 -19.32 8.14 10.15
N ARG A 172 -19.90 6.93 10.08
CA ARG A 172 -19.91 6.12 8.87
C ARG A 172 -20.65 6.80 7.73
N GLU A 173 -21.85 7.36 8.03
CA GLU A 173 -22.66 8.08 7.05
C GLU A 173 -21.91 9.33 6.50
N ALA A 174 -21.27 10.09 7.36
CA ALA A 174 -20.45 11.24 6.95
C ALA A 174 -19.30 10.83 6.03
N ILE A 175 -18.66 9.69 6.31
CA ILE A 175 -17.59 9.13 5.49
C ILE A 175 -18.13 8.68 4.12
N CYS A 176 -19.25 7.92 4.11
CA CYS A 176 -19.91 7.48 2.87
C CYS A 176 -20.35 8.68 2.02
N LYS A 177 -20.93 9.71 2.65
CA LYS A 177 -21.34 10.91 1.96
C LYS A 177 -20.15 11.66 1.36
N ALA A 178 -19.06 11.84 2.11
CA ALA A 178 -17.84 12.44 1.58
C ALA A 178 -17.25 11.64 0.41
N PHE A 179 -17.37 10.31 0.45
CA PHE A 179 -16.93 9.44 -0.62
C PHE A 179 -17.80 9.59 -1.87
N LEU A 180 -19.12 9.58 -1.72
CA LEU A 180 -20.07 9.77 -2.82
C LEU A 180 -19.90 11.14 -3.49
N CYS A 181 -19.78 12.22 -2.72
CA CYS A 181 -19.51 13.57 -3.26
C CYS A 181 -18.19 13.71 -4.00
N ALA A 182 -17.24 12.79 -3.80
CA ALA A 182 -15.97 12.77 -4.54
C ALA A 182 -16.08 12.00 -5.87
N TYR A 183 -17.20 11.30 -6.10
CA TYR A 183 -17.46 10.55 -7.34
C TYR A 183 -18.50 11.22 -8.27
N GLU A 184 -19.17 12.28 -7.81
CA GLU A 184 -19.99 13.15 -8.63
C GLU A 184 -19.15 14.30 -9.23
#